data_f9acb2283aa2f93a7f3677a3bdb6397f
#
_entry.id   f9acb2283aa2f93a7f3677a3bdb6397f
#
_cell.length_a   1.000
_cell.length_b   1.000
_cell.length_c   1.000
_cell.angle_alpha   90.00
_cell.angle_beta   90.00
_cell.angle_gamma   90.00
#
_symmetry.space_group_name_H-M   'P 1'
#
loop_
_entity.id
_entity.type
_entity.pdbx_description
1 polymer ?
#
loop_
_entity_poly.entity_id
_entity_poly.type
_entity_poly.pdbx_seq_one_letter_code
_entity_poly.pdbx_strand_id
1 'polypeptide(L)'
;MTPLYVRLGVNKLYRCKINLTMKTKETHEFYPLHTDQEFTHKTAIYYLNTNNGYTLFEDGTKVDSVANRMVLFEGNRLHTGATQTDERFRYVVNFNYW
;
A
#
# COMPACT_ATOMS: atom_id res chain seq x y z
N MET A 1 22.07 -1.17 7.06
CA MET A 1 20.63 -1.04 7.40
C MET A 1 20.01 -2.43 7.47
N THR A 2 19.25 -2.68 8.53
CA THR A 2 18.50 -3.93 8.63
C THR A 2 17.42 -3.93 7.54
N PRO A 3 17.31 -5.00 6.74
CA PRO A 3 16.24 -5.08 5.75
C PRO A 3 14.87 -4.95 6.39
N LEU A 4 13.97 -4.25 5.71
CA LEU A 4 12.64 -3.96 6.24
C LEU A 4 11.84 -5.22 6.56
N TYR A 5 11.93 -6.25 5.72
CA TYR A 5 11.20 -7.50 5.93
C TYR A 5 11.62 -8.21 7.23
N VAL A 6 12.85 -8.04 7.68
CA VAL A 6 13.31 -8.60 8.96
C VAL A 6 12.60 -7.89 10.12
N ARG A 7 12.41 -6.57 10.02
CA ARG A 7 11.69 -5.78 11.04
C ARG A 7 10.22 -6.15 11.14
N LEU A 8 9.64 -6.66 10.06
CA LEU A 8 8.26 -7.10 10.04
C LEU A 8 8.06 -8.50 10.63
N GLY A 9 9.12 -9.19 11.02
CA GLY A 9 9.04 -10.56 11.50
C GLY A 9 8.66 -11.53 10.38
N VAL A 10 9.11 -11.26 9.17
CA VAL A 10 8.78 -12.06 7.98
C VAL A 10 9.48 -13.39 8.03
N ASN A 11 8.72 -14.49 8.00
CA ASN A 11 9.26 -15.83 7.85
C ASN A 11 9.65 -16.11 6.41
N LYS A 12 8.85 -15.64 5.47
CA LYS A 12 9.09 -15.81 4.05
C LYS A 12 8.54 -14.61 3.29
N LEU A 13 9.41 -13.87 2.64
CA LEU A 13 9.00 -12.81 1.73
C LEU A 13 8.55 -13.46 0.43
N TYR A 14 7.31 -13.22 0.09
CA TYR A 14 6.71 -13.78 -1.10
C TYR A 14 6.81 -12.83 -2.29
N ARG A 15 6.53 -11.54 -2.06
CA ARG A 15 6.51 -10.55 -3.12
C ARG A 15 6.84 -9.17 -2.57
N CYS A 16 7.62 -8.42 -3.35
CA CYS A 16 7.89 -7.01 -3.08
C CYS A 16 7.73 -6.24 -4.39
N LYS A 17 6.88 -5.21 -4.39
CA LYS A 17 6.61 -4.44 -5.59
C LYS A 17 6.55 -2.95 -5.27
N ILE A 18 7.23 -2.14 -6.08
CA ILE A 18 7.16 -0.69 -6.00
C ILE A 18 6.11 -0.22 -7.01
N ASN A 19 5.15 0.55 -6.54
CA ASN A 19 4.11 1.16 -7.37
C ASN A 19 4.33 2.66 -7.47
N LEU A 20 4.25 3.16 -8.68
CA LEU A 20 4.31 4.59 -8.99
C LEU A 20 2.94 5.03 -9.50
N THR A 21 2.36 6.04 -8.85
CA THR A 21 1.08 6.63 -9.30
C THR A 21 1.32 8.09 -9.69
N MET A 22 0.88 8.45 -10.89
CA MET A 22 1.02 9.82 -11.38
C MET A 22 -0.13 10.70 -10.88
N LYS A 23 0.18 11.99 -10.71
CA LYS A 23 -0.79 13.01 -10.31
C LYS A 23 -2.00 13.02 -11.25
N THR A 24 -3.19 13.15 -10.65
CA THR A 24 -4.44 13.36 -11.40
C THR A 24 -5.03 14.71 -11.03
N LYS A 25 -5.93 15.22 -11.89
CA LYS A 25 -6.60 16.52 -11.66
C LYS A 25 -7.51 16.46 -10.43
N GLU A 26 -8.18 15.33 -10.24
CA GLU A 26 -9.04 15.07 -9.10
C GLU A 26 -8.69 13.71 -8.52
N THR A 27 -8.87 13.54 -7.19
CA THR A 27 -8.61 12.26 -6.54
C THR A 27 -9.48 11.18 -7.15
N HIS A 28 -8.85 10.08 -7.53
CA HIS A 28 -9.52 8.95 -8.15
C HIS A 28 -9.14 7.67 -7.42
N GLU A 29 -10.16 6.95 -6.96
CA GLU A 29 -9.98 5.64 -6.33
C GLU A 29 -10.00 4.55 -7.40
N PHE A 30 -9.06 3.62 -7.31
CA PHE A 30 -8.97 2.51 -8.26
C PHE A 30 -9.90 1.38 -7.83
N TYR A 31 -11.06 1.29 -8.47
CA TYR A 31 -11.99 0.19 -8.25
C TYR A 31 -11.85 -0.85 -9.33
N PRO A 32 -12.19 -2.11 -9.04
CA PRO A 32 -12.75 -2.61 -7.80
C PRO A 32 -11.71 -2.78 -6.69
N LEU A 33 -12.20 -2.85 -5.45
CA LEU A 33 -11.38 -3.28 -4.32
C LEU A 33 -10.89 -4.71 -4.59
N HIS A 34 -9.66 -5.00 -4.16
CA HIS A 34 -9.04 -6.28 -4.48
C HIS A 34 -8.19 -6.80 -3.32
N THR A 35 -7.82 -8.06 -3.42
CA THR A 35 -6.74 -8.65 -2.61
C THR A 35 -5.55 -8.90 -3.53
N ASP A 36 -4.33 -8.87 -2.97
CA ASP A 36 -3.14 -9.07 -3.79
C ASP A 36 -2.98 -10.52 -4.23
N GLN A 37 -3.41 -11.46 -3.40
CA GLN A 37 -3.29 -12.90 -3.66
C GLN A 37 -4.50 -13.63 -3.12
N GLU A 38 -4.78 -14.82 -3.68
CA GLU A 38 -5.93 -15.64 -3.29
C GLU A 38 -5.70 -16.46 -2.03
N PHE A 39 -4.43 -16.70 -1.65
CA PHE A 39 -4.11 -17.50 -0.49
C PHE A 39 -3.81 -16.64 0.75
N THR A 40 -3.85 -17.26 1.92
CA THR A 40 -3.61 -16.56 3.20
C THR A 40 -2.17 -16.05 3.26
N HIS A 41 -2.03 -14.76 3.49
CA HIS A 41 -0.74 -14.09 3.64
C HIS A 41 -0.96 -12.76 4.35
N LYS A 42 0.13 -12.08 4.66
CA LYS A 42 0.10 -10.71 5.22
C LYS A 42 0.57 -9.71 4.19
N THR A 43 0.04 -8.51 4.27
CA THR A 43 0.42 -7.40 3.39
C THR A 43 0.90 -6.22 4.21
N ALA A 44 1.98 -5.61 3.74
CA ALA A 44 2.48 -4.34 4.27
C ALA A 44 2.60 -3.35 3.12
N ILE A 45 2.10 -2.13 3.31
CA ILE A 45 2.27 -1.04 2.36
C ILE A 45 3.10 0.03 3.05
N TYR A 46 4.23 0.37 2.45
CA TYR A 46 5.14 1.40 2.94
C TYR A 46 5.09 2.60 2.01
N TYR A 47 4.78 3.77 2.58
CA TYR A 47 4.69 5.00 1.81
C TYR A 47 6.03 5.71 1.78
N LEU A 48 6.55 5.96 0.57
CA LEU A 48 7.87 6.58 0.39
C LEU A 48 7.81 8.11 0.41
N ASN A 49 6.66 8.69 0.08
CA ASN A 49 6.51 10.15 0.10
C ASN A 49 5.14 10.55 0.62
N THR A 50 5.04 11.80 1.08
CA THR A 50 3.79 12.37 1.57
C THR A 50 3.01 13.01 0.42
N ASN A 51 1.73 12.67 0.34
CA ASN A 51 0.80 13.25 -0.63
C ASN A 51 -0.63 13.03 -0.14
N ASN A 52 -1.62 13.58 -0.86
CA ASN A 52 -3.02 13.43 -0.47
C ASN A 52 -3.69 12.16 -1.04
N GLY A 53 -2.93 11.30 -1.69
CA GLY A 53 -3.40 9.96 -2.02
C GLY A 53 -3.52 9.10 -0.76
N TYR A 54 -4.22 8.00 -0.86
CA TYR A 54 -4.47 7.13 0.28
C TYR A 54 -4.75 5.70 -0.15
N THR A 55 -4.79 4.80 0.84
CA THR A 55 -5.26 3.43 0.66
C THR A 55 -6.65 3.34 1.30
N LEU A 56 -7.61 2.82 0.54
CA LEU A 56 -8.99 2.64 0.98
C LEU A 56 -9.26 1.16 1.21
N PHE A 57 -9.84 0.84 2.37
CA PHE A 57 -10.27 -0.52 2.72
C PHE A 57 -11.78 -0.67 2.59
N GLU A 58 -12.23 -1.92 2.51
CA GLU A 58 -13.64 -2.28 2.30
C GLU A 58 -14.60 -1.72 3.36
N ASP A 59 -14.12 -1.49 4.59
CA ASP A 59 -14.91 -0.92 5.68
C ASP A 59 -14.95 0.61 5.66
N GLY A 60 -14.36 1.25 4.65
CA GLY A 60 -14.29 2.69 4.53
C GLY A 60 -13.08 3.31 5.20
N THR A 61 -12.23 2.54 5.85
CA THR A 61 -11.00 3.04 6.47
C THR A 61 -10.05 3.56 5.40
N LYS A 62 -9.51 4.76 5.62
CA LYS A 62 -8.51 5.38 4.73
C LYS A 62 -7.21 5.55 5.48
N VAL A 63 -6.11 5.19 4.84
CA VAL A 63 -4.77 5.43 5.37
C VAL A 63 -4.06 6.38 4.43
N ASP A 64 -3.78 7.59 4.91
CA ASP A 64 -3.13 8.63 4.11
C ASP A 64 -1.67 8.28 3.82
N SER A 65 -1.20 8.69 2.64
CA SER A 65 0.18 8.51 2.23
C SER A 65 1.07 9.53 2.94
N VAL A 66 1.77 9.08 3.96
CA VAL A 66 2.71 9.89 4.74
C VAL A 66 4.07 9.19 4.69
N ALA A 67 5.12 9.91 4.30
CA ALA A 67 6.47 9.35 4.19
C ALA A 67 6.85 8.58 5.47
N ASN A 68 7.42 7.40 5.30
CA ASN A 68 7.83 6.48 6.37
C ASN A 68 6.68 5.82 7.14
N ARG A 69 5.43 6.05 6.75
CA ARG A 69 4.30 5.32 7.32
C ARG A 69 4.22 3.94 6.69
N MET A 70 3.87 2.96 7.52
CA MET A 70 3.62 1.61 7.06
C MET A 70 2.26 1.15 7.59
N VAL A 71 1.46 0.54 6.73
CA VAL A 71 0.20 -0.10 7.12
C VAL A 71 0.33 -1.60 6.93
N LEU A 72 -0.08 -2.35 7.95
CA LEU A 72 -0.02 -3.83 7.97
C LEU A 72 -1.43 -4.37 8.06
N PHE A 73 -1.75 -5.34 7.22
CA PHE A 73 -3.09 -5.96 7.24
C PHE A 73 -3.04 -7.38 6.70
N GLU A 74 -4.11 -8.13 6.99
CA GLU A 74 -4.25 -9.48 6.46
C GLU A 74 -4.45 -9.42 4.95
N GLY A 75 -3.79 -10.32 4.22
CA GLY A 75 -3.77 -10.27 2.76
C GLY A 75 -5.12 -10.52 2.09
N ASN A 76 -6.10 -11.06 2.83
CA ASN A 76 -7.45 -11.26 2.32
C ASN A 76 -8.36 -10.03 2.49
N ARG A 77 -7.86 -8.94 3.07
CA ARG A 77 -8.62 -7.72 3.24
C ARG A 77 -8.67 -6.95 1.93
N LEU A 78 -9.87 -6.66 1.45
CA LEU A 78 -10.08 -5.93 0.20
C LEU A 78 -9.66 -4.46 0.37
N HIS A 79 -8.89 -3.97 -0.60
CA HIS A 79 -8.35 -2.61 -0.57
C HIS A 79 -8.11 -2.07 -1.98
N THR A 80 -7.91 -0.78 -2.08
CA THR A 80 -7.48 -0.11 -3.32
C THR A 80 -6.72 1.16 -2.99
N GLY A 81 -5.99 1.68 -3.97
CA GLY A 81 -5.30 2.94 -3.86
C GLY A 81 -6.12 4.10 -4.41
N ALA A 82 -5.78 5.31 -4.00
CA ALA A 82 -6.34 6.54 -4.55
C ALA A 82 -5.23 7.46 -5.06
N THR A 83 -5.49 8.13 -6.16
CA THR A 83 -4.54 9.05 -6.76
C THR A 83 -4.39 10.32 -5.92
N GLN A 84 -3.25 10.96 -6.05
CA GLN A 84 -2.96 12.25 -5.42
C GLN A 84 -3.17 13.39 -6.42
N THR A 85 -3.43 14.58 -5.88
CA THR A 85 -3.58 15.80 -6.68
C THR A 85 -2.52 16.85 -6.35
N ASP A 86 -1.79 16.68 -5.25
CA ASP A 86 -0.84 17.66 -4.71
C ASP A 86 0.62 17.36 -5.04
N GLU A 87 0.95 16.13 -5.35
CA GLU A 87 2.32 15.73 -5.69
C GLU A 87 2.34 15.04 -7.05
N ARG A 88 3.40 15.28 -7.81
CA ARG A 88 3.55 14.72 -9.15
C ARG A 88 3.53 13.20 -9.15
N PHE A 89 4.18 12.60 -8.18
CA PHE A 89 4.30 11.15 -8.05
C PHE A 89 3.93 10.69 -6.65
N ARG A 90 3.33 9.52 -6.59
CA ARG A 90 3.06 8.79 -5.36
C ARG A 90 3.80 7.47 -5.44
N TYR A 91 4.67 7.21 -4.47
CA TYR A 91 5.47 6.00 -4.42
C TYR A 91 5.06 5.16 -3.22
N VAL A 92 4.76 3.89 -3.44
CA VAL A 92 4.50 2.94 -2.37
C VAL A 92 5.23 1.64 -2.64
N VAL A 93 5.61 0.93 -1.58
CA VAL A 93 6.20 -0.40 -1.67
C VAL A 93 5.24 -1.38 -1.02
N ASN A 94 4.82 -2.39 -1.79
CA ASN A 94 3.93 -3.44 -1.30
C ASN A 94 4.76 -4.67 -0.99
N PHE A 95 4.58 -5.22 0.22
CA PHE A 95 5.18 -6.48 0.64
C PHE A 95 4.07 -7.49 0.90
N ASN A 96 4.20 -8.69 0.32
CA ASN A 96 3.34 -9.81 0.64
C ASN A 96 4.22 -10.89 1.26
N TYR A 97 3.84 -11.39 2.44
CA TYR A 97 4.69 -12.27 3.23
C TYR A 97 3.88 -13.15 4.19
N TRP A 98 4.56 -14.11 4.76
CA TRP A 98 4.03 -14.96 5.83
C TRP A 98 4.68 -14.63 7.16
#